data_01a0aae8339b57f92e1e1319b496e258
#
_entry.id   01a0aae8339b57f92e1e1319b496e258
#
_cell.length_a   1.000
_cell.length_b   1.000
_cell.length_c   1.000
_cell.angle_alpha   90.00
_cell.angle_beta   90.00
_cell.angle_gamma   90.00
#
_symmetry.space_group_name_H-M   'P 1'
#
loop_
_entity.id
_entity.type
_entity.pdbx_description
1 polymer ?
#
loop_
_entity_poly.entity_id
_entity_poly.type
_entity_poly.pdbx_seq_one_letter_code
_entity_poly.pdbx_strand_id
1 'polypeptide(L)'
;MKIGQVSKKTNIPVQTIRYYESQELIQSSGRTEGNFRIYNDQVIDQLKFIKHCRLLDLSLGDIKRINKLCTNAQAPCHEVDQMIIDQIKQVKVKMDELKQLETQLKALSNSCTQSKKVSDCGIIKYLQESF
;
A
#
# COMPACT_ATOMS: atom_id res chain seq x y z
N MET A 1 -7.37 -8.41 -23.87
CA MET A 1 -6.10 -7.65 -23.77
C MET A 1 -5.02 -8.49 -23.12
N LYS A 2 -3.80 -8.33 -23.53
CA LYS A 2 -2.64 -8.89 -22.84
C LYS A 2 -2.24 -8.01 -21.67
N ILE A 3 -1.48 -8.58 -20.73
CA ILE A 3 -1.10 -7.90 -19.48
C ILE A 3 -0.39 -6.54 -19.70
N GLY A 4 0.42 -6.42 -20.76
CA GLY A 4 1.07 -5.14 -21.07
C GLY A 4 0.10 -4.02 -21.41
N GLN A 5 -0.99 -4.33 -22.09
CA GLN A 5 -2.05 -3.36 -22.39
C GLN A 5 -2.82 -2.97 -21.13
N VAL A 6 -3.08 -3.94 -20.26
CA VAL A 6 -3.72 -3.71 -18.96
C VAL A 6 -2.85 -2.78 -18.11
N SER A 7 -1.55 -3.03 -18.08
CA SER A 7 -0.60 -2.18 -17.36
C SER A 7 -0.62 -0.73 -17.84
N LYS A 8 -0.63 -0.53 -19.16
CA LYS A 8 -0.69 0.81 -19.75
C LYS A 8 -1.98 1.54 -19.41
N LYS A 9 -3.12 0.84 -19.46
CA LYS A 9 -4.44 1.44 -19.18
C LYS A 9 -4.64 1.79 -17.71
N THR A 10 -4.07 1.02 -16.80
CA THR A 10 -4.25 1.21 -15.36
C THR A 10 -3.11 1.96 -14.71
N ASN A 11 -1.99 2.11 -15.42
CA ASN A 11 -0.75 2.65 -14.88
C ASN A 11 -0.25 1.85 -13.65
N ILE A 12 -0.48 0.54 -13.67
CA ILE A 12 -0.01 -0.40 -12.65
C ILE A 12 1.06 -1.28 -13.29
N PRO A 13 2.23 -1.46 -12.65
CA PRO A 13 3.29 -2.31 -13.20
C PRO A 13 2.81 -3.75 -13.42
N VAL A 14 3.32 -4.40 -14.47
CA VAL A 14 2.98 -5.79 -14.81
C VAL A 14 3.22 -6.74 -13.63
N GLN A 15 4.31 -6.56 -12.90
CA GLN A 15 4.61 -7.40 -11.75
C GLN A 15 3.55 -7.27 -10.65
N THR A 16 3.05 -6.06 -10.44
CA THR A 16 1.99 -5.81 -9.46
C THR A 16 0.68 -6.47 -9.89
N ILE A 17 0.34 -6.40 -11.18
CA ILE A 17 -0.85 -7.06 -11.73
C ILE A 17 -0.74 -8.58 -11.53
N ARG A 18 0.41 -9.18 -11.82
CA ARG A 18 0.65 -10.60 -11.59
C ARG A 18 0.52 -10.98 -10.12
N TYR A 19 1.00 -10.11 -9.24
CA TYR A 19 0.88 -10.32 -7.81
C TYR A 19 -0.59 -10.32 -7.37
N TYR A 20 -1.38 -9.36 -7.84
CA TYR A 20 -2.81 -9.30 -7.54
C TYR A 20 -3.56 -10.53 -8.06
N GLU A 21 -3.18 -11.03 -9.23
CA GLU A 21 -3.76 -12.27 -9.76
C GLU A 21 -3.38 -13.47 -8.88
N SER A 22 -2.14 -13.56 -8.42
CA SER A 22 -1.70 -14.61 -7.51
C SER A 22 -2.42 -14.58 -6.17
N GLN A 23 -2.85 -13.40 -5.74
CA GLN A 23 -3.65 -13.22 -4.53
C GLN A 23 -5.15 -13.36 -4.76
N GLU A 24 -5.56 -13.77 -5.96
CA GLU A 24 -6.96 -13.99 -6.34
C GLU A 24 -7.83 -12.72 -6.28
N LEU A 25 -7.22 -11.55 -6.38
CA LEU A 25 -7.94 -10.27 -6.44
C LEU A 25 -8.49 -9.98 -7.83
N ILE A 26 -7.84 -10.51 -8.85
CA ILE A 26 -8.26 -10.44 -10.25
C ILE A 26 -8.05 -11.80 -10.90
N GLN A 27 -8.72 -12.03 -12.03
CA GLN A 27 -8.57 -13.27 -12.81
C GLN A 27 -8.44 -12.92 -14.28
N SER A 28 -7.62 -13.70 -14.99
CA SER A 28 -7.61 -13.65 -16.46
C SER A 28 -8.91 -14.26 -16.99
N SER A 29 -9.37 -13.77 -18.14
CA SER A 29 -10.57 -14.31 -18.80
C SER A 29 -10.28 -15.55 -19.65
N GLY A 30 -9.00 -15.88 -19.86
CA GLY A 30 -8.58 -17.04 -20.65
C GLY A 30 -7.13 -16.92 -21.06
N ARG A 31 -6.74 -17.70 -22.07
CA ARG A 31 -5.39 -17.68 -22.64
C ARG A 31 -5.45 -17.71 -24.16
N THR A 32 -4.45 -17.12 -24.81
CA THR A 32 -4.28 -17.19 -26.26
C THR A 32 -3.78 -18.58 -26.68
N GLU A 33 -3.74 -18.85 -28.00
CA GLU A 33 -3.12 -20.07 -28.54
C GLU A 33 -1.67 -20.21 -28.14
N GLY A 34 -0.95 -19.08 -27.97
CA GLY A 34 0.43 -19.07 -27.49
C GLY A 34 0.55 -19.20 -25.97
N ASN A 35 -0.54 -19.55 -25.27
CA ASN A 35 -0.59 -19.74 -23.83
C ASN A 35 -0.34 -18.46 -23.01
N PHE A 36 -0.57 -17.29 -23.59
CA PHE A 36 -0.53 -16.01 -22.89
C PHE A 36 -1.89 -15.67 -22.27
N ARG A 37 -1.89 -15.13 -21.05
CA ARG A 37 -3.11 -14.72 -20.38
C ARG A 37 -3.77 -13.53 -21.08
N ILE A 38 -5.09 -13.57 -21.16
CA ILE A 38 -5.92 -12.49 -21.69
C ILE A 38 -6.80 -11.94 -20.59
N TYR A 39 -7.02 -10.63 -20.64
CA TYR A 39 -7.84 -9.91 -19.66
C TYR A 39 -8.95 -9.14 -20.40
N ASN A 40 -10.13 -9.11 -19.80
CA ASN A 40 -11.26 -8.34 -20.31
C ASN A 40 -11.32 -6.95 -19.66
N ASP A 41 -12.27 -6.11 -20.08
CA ASP A 41 -12.40 -4.75 -19.56
C ASP A 41 -12.79 -4.71 -18.08
N GLN A 42 -13.43 -5.75 -17.57
CA GLN A 42 -13.80 -5.87 -16.16
C GLN A 42 -12.58 -5.84 -15.25
N VAL A 43 -11.46 -6.41 -15.70
CA VAL A 43 -10.20 -6.38 -14.95
C VAL A 43 -9.69 -4.96 -14.78
N ILE A 44 -9.89 -4.09 -15.78
CA ILE A 44 -9.51 -2.68 -15.68
C ILE A 44 -10.22 -2.02 -14.51
N ASP A 45 -11.54 -2.23 -14.39
CA ASP A 45 -12.34 -1.66 -13.30
C ASP A 45 -11.92 -2.23 -11.95
N GLN A 46 -11.67 -3.52 -11.88
CA GLN A 46 -11.17 -4.18 -10.67
C GLN A 46 -9.82 -3.62 -10.23
N LEU A 47 -8.90 -3.43 -11.16
CA LEU A 47 -7.58 -2.88 -10.85
C LEU A 47 -7.65 -1.41 -10.41
N LYS A 48 -8.53 -0.62 -11.00
CA LYS A 48 -8.76 0.76 -10.56
C LYS A 48 -9.29 0.80 -9.13
N PHE A 49 -10.23 -0.09 -8.81
CA PHE A 49 -10.76 -0.23 -7.47
C PHE A 49 -9.66 -0.58 -6.46
N ILE A 50 -8.84 -1.58 -6.78
CA ILE A 50 -7.71 -1.97 -5.92
C ILE A 50 -6.75 -0.80 -5.74
N LYS A 51 -6.44 -0.07 -6.80
CA LYS A 51 -5.55 1.09 -6.74
C LYS A 51 -6.09 2.16 -5.80
N HIS A 52 -7.37 2.48 -5.87
CA HIS A 52 -8.01 3.43 -4.96
C HIS A 52 -7.91 2.97 -3.51
N CYS A 53 -8.19 1.69 -3.25
CA CYS A 53 -8.07 1.13 -1.90
C CYS A 53 -6.63 1.22 -1.39
N ARG A 54 -5.64 0.92 -2.23
CA ARG A 54 -4.22 1.00 -1.83
C ARG A 54 -3.77 2.44 -1.55
N LEU A 55 -4.34 3.41 -2.25
CA LEU A 55 -4.07 4.83 -1.95
C LEU A 55 -4.58 5.23 -0.57
N LEU A 56 -5.61 4.56 -0.07
CA LEU A 56 -6.13 4.74 1.28
C LEU A 56 -5.40 3.86 2.31
N ASP A 57 -4.34 3.19 1.87
CA ASP A 57 -3.51 2.32 2.70
C ASP A 57 -4.26 1.10 3.25
N LEU A 58 -5.32 0.68 2.59
CA LEU A 58 -6.04 -0.53 2.93
C LEU A 58 -5.20 -1.76 2.58
N SER A 59 -5.23 -2.77 3.45
CA SER A 59 -4.51 -4.02 3.21
C SER A 59 -5.17 -4.85 2.12
N LEU A 60 -4.41 -5.78 1.53
CA LEU A 60 -4.99 -6.72 0.55
C LEU A 60 -6.10 -7.58 1.18
N GLY A 61 -5.97 -7.92 2.46
CA GLY A 61 -7.02 -8.63 3.20
C GLY A 61 -8.32 -7.81 3.29
N ASP A 62 -8.20 -6.51 3.56
CA ASP A 62 -9.34 -5.60 3.60
C ASP A 62 -9.99 -5.48 2.21
N ILE A 63 -9.19 -5.39 1.16
CA ILE A 63 -9.69 -5.31 -0.22
C ILE A 63 -10.45 -6.58 -0.59
N LYS A 64 -9.94 -7.75 -0.22
CA LYS A 64 -10.63 -9.04 -0.43
C LYS A 64 -11.99 -9.07 0.27
N ARG A 65 -12.04 -8.56 1.50
CA ARG A 65 -13.30 -8.48 2.27
C ARG A 65 -14.30 -7.55 1.60
N ILE A 66 -13.85 -6.38 1.14
CA ILE A 66 -14.72 -5.42 0.44
C ILE A 66 -15.26 -6.04 -0.84
N ASN A 67 -14.40 -6.69 -1.63
CA ASN A 67 -14.83 -7.38 -2.86
C ASN A 67 -15.91 -8.41 -2.57
N LYS A 68 -15.74 -9.17 -1.49
CA LYS A 68 -16.70 -10.20 -1.09
C LYS A 68 -18.05 -9.57 -0.69
N LEU A 69 -18.02 -8.44 0.01
CA LEU A 69 -19.23 -7.70 0.36
C LEU A 69 -19.93 -7.11 -0.87
N CYS A 70 -19.17 -6.68 -1.87
CA CYS A 70 -19.72 -6.14 -3.12
C CYS A 70 -20.48 -7.18 -3.94
N THR A 71 -20.28 -8.48 -3.69
CA THR A 71 -21.05 -9.54 -4.39
C THR A 71 -22.50 -9.59 -3.93
N ASN A 72 -22.84 -8.96 -2.80
CA ASN A 72 -24.19 -8.86 -2.29
C ASN A 72 -24.59 -7.39 -2.19
N ALA A 73 -25.19 -6.84 -3.25
CA ALA A 73 -25.59 -5.44 -3.33
C ALA A 73 -26.64 -5.06 -2.27
N GLN A 74 -27.33 -6.04 -1.67
CA GLN A 74 -28.35 -5.80 -0.65
C GLN A 74 -27.77 -5.85 0.79
N ALA A 75 -26.48 -6.17 0.93
CA ALA A 75 -25.84 -6.20 2.24
C ALA A 75 -25.74 -4.78 2.81
N PRO A 76 -25.91 -4.60 4.14
CA PRO A 76 -25.70 -3.29 4.76
C PRO A 76 -24.24 -2.86 4.63
N CYS A 77 -24.01 -1.56 4.48
CA CYS A 77 -22.64 -1.01 4.37
C CYS A 77 -21.94 -0.86 5.73
N HIS A 78 -22.56 -1.32 6.81
CA HIS A 78 -22.02 -1.20 8.17
C HIS A 78 -20.61 -1.79 8.31
N GLU A 79 -20.38 -2.96 7.73
CA GLU A 79 -19.07 -3.60 7.82
C GLU A 79 -17.99 -2.84 7.06
N VAL A 80 -18.32 -2.28 5.89
CA VAL A 80 -17.41 -1.42 5.13
C VAL A 80 -17.09 -0.15 5.91
N ASP A 81 -18.11 0.48 6.48
CA ASP A 81 -17.93 1.69 7.30
C ASP A 81 -17.01 1.40 8.50
N GLN A 82 -17.19 0.27 9.17
CA GLN A 82 -16.33 -0.13 10.28
C GLN A 82 -14.88 -0.31 9.85
N MET A 83 -14.65 -0.86 8.66
CA MET A 83 -13.30 -1.01 8.12
C MET A 83 -12.62 0.34 7.92
N ILE A 84 -13.36 1.35 7.45
CA ILE A 84 -12.83 2.71 7.27
C ILE A 84 -12.55 3.36 8.63
N ILE A 85 -13.44 3.18 9.61
CA ILE A 85 -13.21 3.68 10.96
C ILE A 85 -11.95 3.08 11.57
N ASP A 86 -11.75 1.77 11.41
CA ASP A 86 -10.55 1.09 11.90
C ASP A 86 -9.30 1.61 11.20
N GLN A 87 -9.39 1.90 9.91
CA GLN A 87 -8.29 2.47 9.14
C GLN A 87 -7.93 3.87 9.66
N ILE A 88 -8.90 4.70 10.01
CA ILE A 88 -8.66 6.01 10.61
C ILE A 88 -7.87 5.88 11.91
N LYS A 89 -8.20 4.89 12.74
CA LYS A 89 -7.48 4.63 13.99
C LYS A 89 -6.02 4.27 13.73
N GLN A 90 -5.77 3.42 12.72
CA GLN A 90 -4.41 3.03 12.35
C GLN A 90 -3.60 4.22 11.82
N VAL A 91 -4.22 5.09 11.03
CA VAL A 91 -3.57 6.32 10.54
C VAL A 91 -3.17 7.22 11.70
N LYS A 92 -4.05 7.38 12.69
CA LYS A 92 -3.74 8.18 13.89
C LYS A 92 -2.53 7.64 14.65
N VAL A 93 -2.44 6.31 14.80
CA VAL A 93 -1.29 5.66 15.43
C VAL A 93 0.00 5.96 14.66
N LYS A 94 -0.04 5.84 13.33
CA LYS A 94 1.11 6.16 12.48
C LYS A 94 1.52 7.63 12.58
N MET A 95 0.57 8.53 12.67
CA MET A 95 0.84 9.96 12.86
C MET A 95 1.57 10.22 14.18
N ASP A 96 1.16 9.56 15.26
CA ASP A 96 1.83 9.68 16.55
C ASP A 96 3.25 9.11 16.48
N GLU A 97 3.44 7.96 15.85
CA GLU A 97 4.76 7.35 15.67
C GLU A 97 5.69 8.27 14.88
N LEU A 98 5.19 8.87 13.80
CA LEU A 98 5.95 9.82 13.00
C LEU A 98 6.31 11.07 13.79
N LYS A 99 5.40 11.55 14.62
CA LYS A 99 5.62 12.73 15.48
C LYS A 99 6.72 12.45 16.51
N GLN A 100 6.70 11.26 17.12
CA GLN A 100 7.75 10.84 18.04
C GLN A 100 9.10 10.74 17.34
N LEU A 101 9.12 10.18 16.14
CA LEU A 101 10.33 10.08 15.32
C LEU A 101 10.88 11.47 14.97
N GLU A 102 10.01 12.40 14.60
CA GLU A 102 10.40 13.79 14.33
C GLU A 102 11.05 14.42 15.55
N THR A 103 10.47 14.21 16.74
CA THR A 103 11.01 14.72 17.99
C THR A 103 12.42 14.16 18.25
N GLN A 104 12.61 12.86 18.04
CA GLN A 104 13.91 12.22 18.19
C GLN A 104 14.94 12.77 17.22
N LEU A 105 14.55 12.98 15.96
CA LEU A 105 15.44 13.52 14.93
C LEU A 105 15.85 14.97 15.24
N LYS A 106 14.92 15.78 15.73
CA LYS A 106 15.22 17.15 16.16
C LYS A 106 16.19 17.19 17.33
N ALA A 107 15.99 16.29 18.30
CA ALA A 107 16.91 16.18 19.45
C ALA A 107 18.31 15.79 18.98
N LEU A 108 18.43 14.84 18.05
CA LEU A 108 19.71 14.47 17.47
C LEU A 108 20.36 15.62 16.72
N SER A 109 19.59 16.34 15.91
CA SER A 109 20.09 17.51 15.18
C SER A 109 20.69 18.54 16.13
N ASN A 110 20.04 18.78 17.26
CA ASN A 110 20.53 19.73 18.28
C ASN A 110 21.78 19.24 19.01
N SER A 111 22.10 17.94 18.95
CA SER A 111 23.28 17.40 19.60
C SER A 111 24.56 17.60 18.78
N CYS A 112 24.43 18.06 17.54
CA CYS A 112 25.57 18.35 16.66
C CYS A 112 25.75 19.85 16.52
N THR A 113 26.96 20.37 16.82
CA THR A 113 27.34 21.73 16.50
C THR A 113 28.18 21.71 15.22
N GLN A 114 27.87 22.58 14.26
CA GLN A 114 28.53 22.60 12.95
C GLN A 114 30.03 22.84 13.01
N SER A 115 30.53 23.41 14.11
CA SER A 115 31.96 23.68 14.29
C SER A 115 32.76 22.45 14.73
N LYS A 116 32.12 21.33 15.07
CA LYS A 116 32.81 20.11 15.52
C LYS A 116 33.20 19.21 14.35
N LYS A 117 34.27 18.43 14.56
CA LYS A 117 34.64 17.37 13.64
C LYS A 117 33.65 16.21 13.73
N VAL A 118 33.56 15.39 12.68
CA VAL A 118 32.70 14.20 12.67
C VAL A 118 32.99 13.30 13.85
N SER A 119 34.26 13.15 14.25
CA SER A 119 34.64 12.33 15.41
C SER A 119 34.06 12.82 16.75
N ASP A 120 33.70 14.10 16.82
CA ASP A 120 33.13 14.73 18.01
C ASP A 120 31.64 14.99 17.90
N CYS A 121 31.02 14.60 16.77
CA CYS A 121 29.61 14.85 16.52
C CYS A 121 28.72 13.96 17.42
N GLY A 122 27.83 14.59 18.16
CA GLY A 122 26.92 13.87 19.06
C GLY A 122 25.95 12.93 18.32
N ILE A 123 25.58 13.27 17.08
CA ILE A 123 24.75 12.39 16.26
C ILE A 123 25.49 11.09 15.95
N ILE A 124 26.74 11.18 15.51
CA ILE A 124 27.55 10.00 15.18
C ILE A 124 27.78 9.16 16.41
N LYS A 125 28.05 9.76 17.55
CA LYS A 125 28.20 9.03 18.82
C LYS A 125 26.96 8.26 19.18
N TYR A 126 25.79 8.89 19.06
CA TYR A 126 24.50 8.23 19.33
C TYR A 126 24.28 7.03 18.40
N LEU A 127 24.55 7.19 17.09
CA LEU A 127 24.35 6.13 16.10
C LEU A 127 25.32 4.96 16.28
N GLN A 128 26.46 5.17 16.95
CA GLN A 128 27.46 4.13 17.21
C GLN A 128 27.23 3.39 18.52
N GLU A 129 26.33 3.85 19.38
CA GLU A 129 26.00 3.18 20.63
C GLU A 129 25.29 1.85 20.36
N SER A 130 25.61 0.83 21.17
CA SER A 130 24.93 -0.46 21.11
C SER A 130 23.59 -0.40 21.85
N PHE A 131 22.61 -1.09 21.31
CA PHE A 131 21.36 -1.29 22.01
C PHE A 131 21.47 -2.38 23.07
#